data_f3dcdea374ab8a1bb2024368b19fdb0a
#
_entry.id   f3dcdea374ab8a1bb2024368b19fdb0a
#
_cell.length_a   1.000
_cell.length_b   1.000
_cell.length_c   1.000
_cell.angle_alpha   90.00
_cell.angle_beta   90.00
_cell.angle_gamma   90.00
#
_symmetry.space_group_name_H-M   'P 1'
#
loop_
_entity.id
_entity.type
_entity.pdbx_description
1 polymer ?
#
loop_
_entity_poly.entity_id
_entity_poly.type
_entity_poly.pdbx_seq_one_letter_code
_entity_poly.pdbx_strand_id
1 'polypeptide(L)'
;METATISNNKSRPWKQRKMRHVALLPVLLLLVAALFPDREVTAEDSLKIEDVINDNGVKGLRATFQLNASREAIWGLLTDYDRYTETFTGIRSLKIISEDSQGARVRFKIKVAFLSFDYTLQRDYVRPYELITWRRTGGDFRHLSGSWGIIPGPAEGVQEVIYESFVDVGFLVPTALVRDGAARELEETVTRMRARLEGD
;
A
#
# COMPACT_ATOMS: atom_id res chain seq x y z
N MET A 1 67.86 33.40 -58.78
CA MET A 1 66.87 34.05 -59.62
C MET A 1 65.57 33.34 -59.31
N GLU A 2 64.61 33.87 -58.59
CA GLU A 2 63.91 35.08 -58.72
C GLU A 2 63.16 35.30 -57.40
N THR A 3 63.09 36.50 -56.92
CA THR A 3 62.44 36.99 -55.76
C THR A 3 60.93 37.01 -55.85
N ALA A 4 60.25 36.53 -54.84
CA ALA A 4 58.81 36.74 -54.74
C ALA A 4 58.43 37.41 -53.39
N THR A 5 57.77 38.46 -53.55
CA THR A 5 57.36 39.56 -52.70
C THR A 5 56.36 39.10 -51.63
N ILE A 6 56.59 39.57 -50.40
CA ILE A 6 55.69 39.42 -49.23
C ILE A 6 54.53 40.39 -49.36
N SER A 7 53.30 39.91 -49.37
CA SER A 7 52.10 40.72 -49.25
C SER A 7 51.55 40.65 -47.84
N ASN A 8 51.57 41.84 -47.24
CA ASN A 8 51.10 42.14 -45.88
C ASN A 8 49.56 42.27 -45.90
N ASN A 9 48.81 41.40 -45.26
CA ASN A 9 47.37 41.57 -45.10
C ASN A 9 47.00 41.85 -43.64
N LYS A 10 46.55 43.08 -43.42
CA LYS A 10 46.13 43.65 -42.14
C LYS A 10 44.88 42.92 -41.60
N SER A 11 45.00 42.34 -40.40
CA SER A 11 43.91 41.84 -39.59
C SER A 11 42.98 42.95 -39.11
N ARG A 12 41.69 42.83 -39.40
CA ARG A 12 40.64 43.71 -38.85
C ARG A 12 40.27 43.22 -37.46
N PRO A 13 40.06 44.11 -36.47
CA PRO A 13 39.63 43.70 -35.13
C PRO A 13 38.14 43.33 -35.13
N TRP A 14 37.83 42.18 -34.54
CA TRP A 14 36.48 41.66 -34.37
C TRP A 14 35.81 42.41 -33.24
N LYS A 15 34.73 43.16 -33.56
CA LYS A 15 33.86 43.82 -32.61
C LYS A 15 33.21 42.77 -31.71
N GLN A 16 33.48 42.80 -30.42
CA GLN A 16 32.77 42.08 -29.38
C GLN A 16 31.31 42.57 -29.30
N ARG A 17 30.38 41.71 -29.74
CA ARG A 17 28.96 41.91 -29.52
C ARG A 17 28.64 41.38 -28.12
N LYS A 18 28.42 42.27 -27.16
CA LYS A 18 27.94 41.96 -25.82
C LYS A 18 26.56 41.30 -25.94
N MET A 19 26.48 39.95 -25.71
CA MET A 19 25.25 39.26 -25.49
C MET A 19 24.72 39.54 -24.08
N ARG A 20 23.66 40.35 -24.02
CA ARG A 20 22.90 40.68 -22.79
C ARG A 20 21.68 39.77 -22.68
N HIS A 21 21.83 38.44 -22.63
CA HIS A 21 20.70 37.50 -22.47
C HIS A 21 21.06 36.31 -21.54
N VAL A 22 21.54 36.61 -20.33
CA VAL A 22 21.83 35.54 -19.34
C VAL A 22 21.11 35.75 -18.02
N ALA A 23 20.10 36.61 -17.94
CA ALA A 23 19.42 36.87 -16.64
C ALA A 23 17.98 36.38 -16.53
N LEU A 24 17.42 35.65 -17.52
CA LEU A 24 16.02 35.18 -17.50
C LEU A 24 15.84 33.69 -17.20
N LEU A 25 16.90 32.86 -17.31
CA LEU A 25 16.79 31.44 -17.07
C LEU A 25 16.54 31.02 -15.59
N PRO A 26 17.16 31.65 -14.57
CA PRO A 26 16.94 31.26 -13.19
C PRO A 26 15.56 31.64 -12.65
N VAL A 27 14.92 32.68 -13.19
CA VAL A 27 13.59 33.11 -12.75
C VAL A 27 12.49 32.18 -13.27
N LEU A 28 12.66 31.63 -14.48
CA LEU A 28 11.71 30.65 -15.05
C LEU A 28 11.77 29.29 -14.33
N LEU A 29 12.95 28.86 -13.87
CA LEU A 29 13.11 27.63 -13.12
C LEU A 29 12.47 27.69 -11.72
N LEU A 30 12.50 28.85 -11.06
CA LEU A 30 11.85 29.09 -9.78
C LEU A 30 10.32 29.17 -9.89
N LEU A 31 9.78 29.64 -11.02
CA LEU A 31 8.34 29.71 -11.26
C LEU A 31 7.73 28.33 -11.57
N VAL A 32 8.49 27.42 -12.19
CA VAL A 32 8.03 26.04 -12.46
C VAL A 32 8.02 25.21 -11.17
N ALA A 33 8.96 25.43 -10.25
CA ALA A 33 8.96 24.76 -8.95
C ALA A 33 7.75 25.15 -8.06
N ALA A 34 7.21 26.36 -8.23
CA ALA A 34 6.01 26.80 -7.50
C ALA A 34 4.68 26.23 -8.05
N LEU A 35 4.69 25.60 -9.24
CA LEU A 35 3.52 24.99 -9.87
C LEU A 35 3.34 23.50 -9.52
N PHE A 36 4.36 22.88 -8.93
CA PHE A 36 4.28 21.56 -8.35
C PHE A 36 4.59 21.70 -6.86
N PRO A 37 3.57 21.95 -6.02
CA PRO A 37 3.79 21.82 -4.59
C PRO A 37 4.30 20.40 -4.38
N ASP A 38 5.50 20.27 -3.79
CA ASP A 38 5.98 18.99 -3.29
C ASP A 38 4.85 18.45 -2.45
N ARG A 39 4.20 17.41 -2.93
CA ARG A 39 3.26 16.64 -2.12
C ARG A 39 4.14 16.02 -1.05
N GLU A 40 4.24 16.70 0.09
CA GLU A 40 4.81 16.08 1.27
C GLU A 40 4.08 14.75 1.41
N VAL A 41 4.80 13.65 1.24
CA VAL A 41 4.34 12.32 1.65
C VAL A 41 4.22 12.43 3.15
N THR A 42 3.06 12.85 3.61
CA THR A 42 2.75 12.94 5.03
C THR A 42 2.87 11.53 5.59
N ALA A 43 3.26 11.40 6.84
CA ALA A 43 3.33 10.12 7.55
C ALA A 43 2.02 9.31 7.45
N GLU A 44 0.90 9.98 7.13
CA GLU A 44 -0.42 9.43 6.83
C GLU A 44 -0.43 8.44 5.64
N ASP A 45 0.45 8.58 4.65
CA ASP A 45 0.49 7.70 3.48
C ASP A 45 1.38 6.45 3.67
N SER A 46 2.06 6.31 4.80
CA SER A 46 2.99 5.22 5.02
C SER A 46 2.28 3.91 5.41
N LEU A 47 2.35 2.91 4.53
CA LEU A 47 2.07 1.52 4.86
C LEU A 47 3.39 0.85 5.27
N LYS A 48 3.49 0.39 6.53
CA LYS A 48 4.63 -0.37 7.03
C LYS A 48 4.27 -1.85 7.06
N ILE A 49 5.06 -2.70 6.39
CA ILE A 49 4.89 -4.16 6.39
C ILE A 49 6.13 -4.80 7.01
N GLU A 50 5.92 -5.67 7.98
CA GLU A 50 6.96 -6.37 8.73
C GLU A 50 6.70 -7.87 8.74
N ASP A 51 7.77 -8.67 8.68
CA ASP A 51 7.68 -10.10 8.92
C ASP A 51 7.60 -10.35 10.43
N VAL A 52 6.66 -11.19 10.84
CA VAL A 52 6.41 -11.55 12.24
C VAL A 52 6.28 -13.06 12.41
N ILE A 53 6.46 -13.52 13.63
CA ILE A 53 6.27 -14.93 13.99
C ILE A 53 5.38 -14.96 15.24
N ASN A 54 4.33 -15.79 15.24
CA ASN A 54 3.48 -15.95 16.42
C ASN A 54 4.08 -16.92 17.45
N ASP A 55 3.43 -17.03 18.61
CA ASP A 55 3.87 -17.88 19.72
C ASP A 55 3.98 -19.38 19.36
N ASN A 56 3.30 -19.82 18.29
CA ASN A 56 3.36 -21.18 17.78
C ASN A 56 4.45 -21.37 16.70
N GLY A 57 5.29 -20.36 16.44
CA GLY A 57 6.35 -20.39 15.45
C GLY A 57 5.86 -20.23 14.01
N VAL A 58 4.60 -19.88 13.78
CA VAL A 58 4.05 -19.66 12.43
C VAL A 58 4.44 -18.28 11.94
N LYS A 59 5.04 -18.21 10.75
CA LYS A 59 5.41 -16.97 10.09
C LYS A 59 4.18 -16.23 9.57
N GLY A 60 4.27 -14.92 9.57
CA GLY A 60 3.21 -14.03 9.11
C GLY A 60 3.71 -12.65 8.75
N LEU A 61 2.76 -11.79 8.42
CA LEU A 61 2.96 -10.37 8.16
C LEU A 61 2.19 -9.56 9.20
N ARG A 62 2.81 -8.45 9.62
CA ARG A 62 2.12 -7.33 10.28
C ARG A 62 2.17 -6.14 9.35
N ALA A 63 1.02 -5.49 9.15
CA ALA A 63 0.94 -4.21 8.48
C ALA A 63 0.37 -3.15 9.42
N THR A 64 0.97 -1.97 9.39
CA THR A 64 0.51 -0.80 10.14
C THR A 64 0.34 0.35 9.16
N PHE A 65 -0.82 0.98 9.19
CA PHE A 65 -1.15 2.12 8.32
C PHE A 65 -2.23 2.99 8.95
N GLN A 66 -2.39 4.19 8.44
CA GLN A 66 -3.35 5.16 8.93
C GLN A 66 -4.49 5.33 7.93
N LEU A 67 -5.70 5.58 8.46
CA LEU A 67 -6.90 5.92 7.72
C LEU A 67 -7.55 7.16 8.35
N ASN A 68 -7.88 8.14 7.52
CA ASN A 68 -8.64 9.32 7.94
C ASN A 68 -10.14 8.98 7.86
N ALA A 69 -10.60 8.24 8.85
CA ALA A 69 -11.98 7.77 8.95
C ALA A 69 -12.34 7.43 10.41
N SER A 70 -13.64 7.39 10.72
CA SER A 70 -14.09 6.94 12.03
C SER A 70 -13.87 5.43 12.23
N ARG A 71 -13.77 4.98 13.47
CA ARG A 71 -13.66 3.55 13.81
C ARG A 71 -14.86 2.76 13.29
N GLU A 72 -16.05 3.36 13.37
CA GLU A 72 -17.30 2.77 12.90
C GLU A 72 -17.28 2.56 11.38
N ALA A 73 -16.77 3.52 10.62
CA ALA A 73 -16.63 3.42 9.17
C ALA A 73 -15.62 2.33 8.78
N ILE A 74 -14.46 2.28 9.44
CA ILE A 74 -13.45 1.22 9.23
C ILE A 74 -14.03 -0.15 9.59
N TRP A 75 -14.68 -0.25 10.75
CA TRP A 75 -15.33 -1.50 11.18
C TRP A 75 -16.39 -1.97 10.18
N GLY A 76 -17.26 -1.05 9.72
CA GLY A 76 -18.26 -1.34 8.71
C GLY A 76 -17.62 -1.92 7.45
N LEU A 77 -16.53 -1.32 6.96
CA LEU A 77 -15.81 -1.82 5.79
C LEU A 77 -15.21 -3.21 6.03
N LEU A 78 -14.71 -3.50 7.24
CA LEU A 78 -14.13 -4.79 7.59
C LEU A 78 -15.18 -5.89 7.81
N THR A 79 -16.44 -5.54 8.02
CA THR A 79 -17.55 -6.49 8.31
C THR A 79 -18.63 -6.52 7.22
N ASP A 80 -18.57 -5.64 6.23
CA ASP A 80 -19.48 -5.65 5.06
C ASP A 80 -19.06 -6.76 4.07
N TYR A 81 -19.51 -7.98 4.35
CA TYR A 81 -19.19 -9.14 3.52
C TYR A 81 -19.81 -9.09 2.13
N ASP A 82 -20.89 -8.40 1.93
CA ASP A 82 -21.57 -8.27 0.62
C ASP A 82 -20.68 -7.50 -0.37
N ARG A 83 -19.92 -6.52 0.13
CA ARG A 83 -19.01 -5.69 -0.66
C ARG A 83 -17.53 -6.00 -0.43
N TYR A 84 -17.23 -7.13 0.22
CA TYR A 84 -15.87 -7.48 0.63
C TYR A 84 -14.90 -7.59 -0.55
N THR A 85 -15.35 -8.14 -1.68
CA THR A 85 -14.52 -8.30 -2.89
C THR A 85 -14.20 -6.96 -3.59
N GLU A 86 -14.91 -5.89 -3.29
CA GLU A 86 -14.62 -4.55 -3.81
C GLU A 86 -13.37 -3.96 -3.15
N THR A 87 -13.12 -4.31 -1.89
CA THR A 87 -12.00 -3.81 -1.09
C THR A 87 -10.82 -4.79 -1.10
N PHE A 88 -11.09 -6.09 -0.90
CA PHE A 88 -10.08 -7.13 -0.72
C PHE A 88 -9.83 -7.88 -2.03
N THR A 89 -8.78 -7.50 -2.75
CA THR A 89 -8.55 -7.86 -4.17
C THR A 89 -8.28 -9.33 -4.42
N GLY A 90 -7.59 -10.00 -3.51
CA GLY A 90 -7.28 -11.44 -3.62
C GLY A 90 -8.49 -12.36 -3.50
N ILE A 91 -9.61 -11.85 -2.98
CA ILE A 91 -10.81 -12.63 -2.74
C ILE A 91 -11.62 -12.75 -4.04
N ARG A 92 -11.81 -13.99 -4.51
CA ARG A 92 -12.60 -14.28 -5.71
C ARG A 92 -14.08 -14.43 -5.41
N SER A 93 -14.38 -15.06 -4.29
CA SER A 93 -15.73 -15.17 -3.78
C SER A 93 -15.70 -15.50 -2.29
N LEU A 94 -16.78 -15.18 -1.60
CA LEU A 94 -17.00 -15.58 -0.23
C LEU A 94 -18.43 -16.07 -0.04
N LYS A 95 -18.63 -16.84 1.02
CA LYS A 95 -19.96 -17.29 1.45
C LYS A 95 -20.04 -17.20 2.98
N ILE A 96 -20.99 -16.42 3.47
CA ILE A 96 -21.33 -16.38 4.89
C ILE A 96 -22.00 -17.70 5.23
N ILE A 97 -21.47 -18.41 6.24
CA ILE A 97 -22.04 -19.64 6.77
C ILE A 97 -22.95 -19.30 7.96
N SER A 98 -22.48 -18.44 8.82
CA SER A 98 -23.26 -17.84 9.93
C SER A 98 -22.66 -16.48 10.29
N GLU A 99 -23.50 -15.60 10.81
CA GLU A 99 -23.13 -14.28 11.28
C GLU A 99 -24.09 -13.86 12.40
N ASP A 100 -23.50 -13.22 13.43
CA ASP A 100 -24.23 -12.59 14.54
C ASP A 100 -23.42 -11.41 15.12
N SER A 101 -23.87 -10.85 16.23
CA SER A 101 -23.19 -9.71 16.88
C SER A 101 -21.83 -10.07 17.47
N GLN A 102 -21.47 -11.33 17.60
CA GLN A 102 -20.21 -11.79 18.19
C GLN A 102 -19.18 -12.15 17.13
N GLY A 103 -19.62 -12.33 15.86
CA GLY A 103 -18.71 -12.66 14.78
C GLY A 103 -19.36 -13.33 13.59
N ALA A 104 -18.52 -13.83 12.70
CA ALA A 104 -18.98 -14.49 11.48
C ALA A 104 -18.14 -15.72 11.15
N ARG A 105 -18.78 -16.73 10.61
CA ARG A 105 -18.12 -17.88 9.97
C ARG A 105 -18.25 -17.75 8.47
N VAL A 106 -17.12 -17.56 7.80
CA VAL A 106 -17.11 -17.21 6.37
C VAL A 106 -16.16 -18.15 5.63
N ARG A 107 -16.64 -18.69 4.50
CA ARG A 107 -15.82 -19.46 3.56
C ARG A 107 -15.32 -18.53 2.46
N PHE A 108 -14.02 -18.54 2.22
CA PHE A 108 -13.35 -17.74 1.22
C PHE A 108 -12.76 -18.60 0.10
N LYS A 109 -12.82 -18.08 -1.11
CA LYS A 109 -12.01 -18.55 -2.23
C LYS A 109 -11.10 -17.42 -2.65
N ILE A 110 -9.79 -17.63 -2.57
CA ILE A 110 -8.78 -16.65 -2.95
C ILE A 110 -7.91 -17.17 -4.08
N LYS A 111 -7.26 -16.23 -4.76
CA LYS A 111 -6.23 -16.51 -5.75
C LYS A 111 -4.99 -15.70 -5.43
N VAL A 112 -3.86 -16.37 -5.23
CA VAL A 112 -2.55 -15.76 -5.04
C VAL A 112 -1.66 -16.24 -6.18
N ALA A 113 -1.25 -15.33 -7.06
CA ALA A 113 -0.57 -15.65 -8.30
C ALA A 113 -1.37 -16.68 -9.14
N PHE A 114 -0.82 -17.88 -9.38
CA PHE A 114 -1.49 -18.96 -10.12
C PHE A 114 -2.18 -19.99 -9.21
N LEU A 115 -2.07 -19.84 -7.89
CA LEU A 115 -2.64 -20.76 -6.91
C LEU A 115 -4.02 -20.27 -6.45
N SER A 116 -4.93 -21.21 -6.24
CA SER A 116 -6.25 -20.95 -5.66
C SER A 116 -6.38 -21.71 -4.35
N PHE A 117 -6.95 -21.07 -3.34
CA PHE A 117 -7.18 -21.64 -2.02
C PHE A 117 -8.64 -21.47 -1.62
N ASP A 118 -9.19 -22.49 -0.98
CA ASP A 118 -10.54 -22.52 -0.42
C ASP A 118 -10.42 -22.80 1.09
N TYR A 119 -10.92 -21.90 1.93
CA TYR A 119 -10.80 -22.04 3.37
C TYR A 119 -11.97 -21.36 4.10
N THR A 120 -12.17 -21.79 5.34
CA THR A 120 -13.19 -21.23 6.22
C THR A 120 -12.54 -20.61 7.45
N LEU A 121 -12.92 -19.38 7.74
CA LEU A 121 -12.54 -18.68 8.97
C LEU A 121 -13.73 -18.58 9.92
N GLN A 122 -13.43 -18.76 11.20
CA GLN A 122 -14.20 -18.15 12.27
C GLN A 122 -13.59 -16.78 12.54
N ARG A 123 -14.39 -15.72 12.44
CA ARG A 123 -14.02 -14.34 12.78
C ARG A 123 -14.79 -13.98 14.06
N ASP A 124 -14.06 -13.52 15.05
CA ASP A 124 -14.62 -13.16 16.35
C ASP A 124 -14.49 -11.63 16.55
N TYR A 125 -15.59 -10.97 16.87
CA TYR A 125 -15.66 -9.52 17.13
C TYR A 125 -15.33 -9.28 18.61
N VAL A 126 -14.04 -9.41 18.95
CA VAL A 126 -13.54 -9.45 20.34
C VAL A 126 -13.82 -8.15 21.06
N ARG A 127 -13.58 -7.01 20.41
CA ARG A 127 -13.95 -5.68 20.86
C ARG A 127 -14.54 -4.92 19.69
N PRO A 128 -15.86 -4.68 19.68
CA PRO A 128 -16.52 -3.94 18.61
C PRO A 128 -15.83 -2.59 18.35
N TYR A 129 -15.62 -2.30 17.07
CA TYR A 129 -14.92 -1.12 16.56
C TYR A 129 -13.42 -1.04 16.88
N GLU A 130 -12.84 -2.05 17.54
CA GLU A 130 -11.43 -2.05 17.92
C GLU A 130 -10.66 -3.31 17.50
N LEU A 131 -11.27 -4.51 17.61
CA LEU A 131 -10.52 -5.75 17.40
C LEU A 131 -11.42 -6.85 16.82
N ILE A 132 -11.04 -7.30 15.63
CA ILE A 132 -11.51 -8.54 15.01
C ILE A 132 -10.35 -9.52 15.00
N THR A 133 -10.56 -10.74 15.47
CA THR A 133 -9.61 -11.82 15.28
C THR A 133 -10.19 -12.88 14.34
N TRP A 134 -9.33 -13.72 13.76
CA TRP A 134 -9.80 -14.88 13.02
C TRP A 134 -8.88 -16.06 13.18
N ARG A 135 -9.48 -17.23 13.01
CA ARG A 135 -8.79 -18.50 12.95
C ARG A 135 -9.44 -19.40 11.90
N ARG A 136 -8.61 -20.20 11.27
CA ARG A 136 -9.07 -21.22 10.33
C ARG A 136 -9.89 -22.27 11.05
N THR A 137 -11.01 -22.68 10.43
CA THR A 137 -11.84 -23.80 10.87
C THR A 137 -11.93 -24.92 9.82
N GLY A 138 -11.36 -24.72 8.61
CA GLY A 138 -11.30 -25.74 7.55
C GLY A 138 -10.64 -25.21 6.27
N GLY A 139 -10.36 -26.10 5.33
CA GLY A 139 -9.83 -25.77 4.00
C GLY A 139 -8.34 -26.01 3.83
N ASP A 140 -7.74 -25.38 2.81
CA ASP A 140 -6.45 -25.77 2.22
C ASP A 140 -5.21 -25.41 3.04
N PHE A 141 -5.29 -24.42 3.91
CA PHE A 141 -4.16 -24.03 4.76
C PHE A 141 -3.94 -25.02 5.91
N ARG A 142 -2.71 -25.21 6.37
CA ARG A 142 -2.41 -25.91 7.63
C ARG A 142 -2.74 -25.02 8.83
N HIS A 143 -2.32 -23.76 8.73
CA HIS A 143 -2.63 -22.74 9.73
C HIS A 143 -3.01 -21.43 9.03
N LEU A 144 -4.02 -20.76 9.55
CA LEU A 144 -4.38 -19.40 9.17
C LEU A 144 -5.06 -18.75 10.36
N SER A 145 -4.45 -17.70 10.87
CA SER A 145 -5.00 -16.86 11.95
C SER A 145 -4.54 -15.43 11.78
N GLY A 146 -5.18 -14.50 12.47
CA GLY A 146 -4.78 -13.11 12.42
C GLY A 146 -5.74 -12.18 13.13
N SER A 147 -5.54 -10.87 12.91
CA SER A 147 -6.35 -9.82 13.52
C SER A 147 -6.40 -8.55 12.68
N TRP A 148 -7.47 -7.79 12.85
CA TRP A 148 -7.58 -6.37 12.55
C TRP A 148 -7.71 -5.62 13.87
N GLY A 149 -6.75 -4.77 14.19
CA GLY A 149 -6.80 -3.82 15.29
C GLY A 149 -7.07 -2.42 14.76
N ILE A 150 -7.90 -1.65 15.44
CA ILE A 150 -8.19 -0.23 15.14
C ILE A 150 -7.94 0.55 16.43
N ILE A 151 -6.96 1.42 16.43
CA ILE A 151 -6.58 2.24 17.57
C ILE A 151 -6.55 3.72 17.19
N PRO A 152 -6.61 4.66 18.16
CA PRO A 152 -6.45 6.08 17.84
C PRO A 152 -5.13 6.35 17.13
N GLY A 153 -5.19 7.08 16.04
CA GLY A 153 -4.01 7.58 15.33
C GLY A 153 -3.44 8.86 15.96
N PRO A 154 -2.41 9.45 15.32
CA PRO A 154 -1.70 10.61 15.86
C PRO A 154 -2.48 11.92 15.79
N ALA A 155 -3.52 12.02 14.97
CA ALA A 155 -4.35 13.20 14.78
C ALA A 155 -5.84 12.91 14.99
N GLU A 156 -6.62 13.94 15.26
CA GLU A 156 -8.08 13.82 15.35
C GLU A 156 -8.67 13.34 14.01
N GLY A 157 -9.60 12.39 14.06
CA GLY A 157 -10.21 11.78 12.87
C GLY A 157 -9.38 10.68 12.21
N VAL A 158 -8.10 10.54 12.57
CA VAL A 158 -7.20 9.51 12.05
C VAL A 158 -7.21 8.29 12.96
N GLN A 159 -7.31 7.11 12.37
CA GLN A 159 -7.12 5.84 13.07
C GLN A 159 -5.87 5.13 12.56
N GLU A 160 -5.12 4.49 13.45
CA GLU A 160 -4.09 3.54 13.09
C GLU A 160 -4.70 2.14 13.01
N VAL A 161 -4.47 1.47 11.90
CA VAL A 161 -4.95 0.11 11.64
C VAL A 161 -3.77 -0.83 11.67
N ILE A 162 -3.89 -1.91 12.45
CA ILE A 162 -2.90 -2.97 12.57
C ILE A 162 -3.52 -4.25 12.03
N TYR A 163 -2.95 -4.74 10.96
CA TYR A 163 -3.29 -6.04 10.39
C TYR A 163 -2.21 -7.06 10.72
N GLU A 164 -2.61 -8.23 11.18
CA GLU A 164 -1.70 -9.37 11.32
C GLU A 164 -2.30 -10.60 10.66
N SER A 165 -1.47 -11.35 9.96
CA SER A 165 -1.89 -12.63 9.38
C SER A 165 -0.75 -13.63 9.42
N PHE A 166 -1.01 -14.79 10.02
CA PHE A 166 -0.08 -15.91 10.18
C PHE A 166 -0.57 -17.07 9.33
N VAL A 167 0.26 -17.50 8.38
CA VAL A 167 -0.14 -18.47 7.35
C VAL A 167 0.87 -19.62 7.24
N ASP A 168 0.36 -20.86 7.30
CA ASP A 168 1.09 -22.06 6.88
C ASP A 168 0.30 -22.74 5.76
N VAL A 169 0.84 -22.68 4.55
CA VAL A 169 0.29 -23.33 3.35
C VAL A 169 0.80 -24.76 3.16
N GLY A 170 1.65 -25.24 4.07
CA GLY A 170 2.36 -26.52 3.93
C GLY A 170 3.61 -26.42 3.06
N PHE A 171 4.25 -27.56 2.82
CA PHE A 171 5.57 -27.62 2.19
C PHE A 171 5.57 -27.48 0.66
N LEU A 172 4.40 -27.60 0.01
CA LEU A 172 4.31 -27.57 -1.46
C LEU A 172 4.39 -26.18 -2.08
N VAL A 173 4.25 -25.13 -1.26
CA VAL A 173 4.27 -23.74 -1.73
C VAL A 173 5.44 -22.99 -1.10
N PRO A 174 6.35 -22.41 -1.91
CA PRO A 174 7.44 -21.61 -1.37
C PRO A 174 6.91 -20.43 -0.52
N THR A 175 7.39 -20.31 0.71
CA THR A 175 6.96 -19.26 1.66
C THR A 175 7.16 -17.84 1.09
N ALA A 176 8.27 -17.62 0.36
CA ALA A 176 8.54 -16.33 -0.27
C ALA A 176 7.45 -15.91 -1.27
N LEU A 177 6.94 -16.85 -2.09
CA LEU A 177 5.88 -16.57 -3.06
C LEU A 177 4.58 -16.16 -2.34
N VAL A 178 4.24 -16.82 -1.24
CA VAL A 178 3.06 -16.51 -0.44
C VAL A 178 3.22 -15.12 0.22
N ARG A 179 4.38 -14.87 0.79
CA ARG A 179 4.71 -13.61 1.46
C ARG A 179 4.63 -12.41 0.51
N ASP A 180 5.28 -12.51 -0.65
CA ASP A 180 5.33 -11.40 -1.62
C ASP A 180 3.97 -11.18 -2.30
N GLY A 181 3.19 -12.24 -2.48
CA GLY A 181 1.81 -12.15 -2.94
C GLY A 181 0.92 -11.45 -1.91
N ALA A 182 1.01 -11.84 -0.64
CA ALA A 182 0.24 -11.24 0.45
C ALA A 182 0.59 -9.76 0.68
N ALA A 183 1.87 -9.37 0.57
CA ALA A 183 2.28 -7.98 0.69
C ALA A 183 1.66 -7.10 -0.41
N ARG A 184 1.73 -7.51 -1.68
CA ARG A 184 1.10 -6.78 -2.78
C ARG A 184 -0.42 -6.67 -2.65
N GLU A 185 -1.09 -7.75 -2.31
CA GLU A 185 -2.54 -7.75 -2.05
C GLU A 185 -2.91 -6.75 -0.94
N LEU A 186 -2.06 -6.65 0.07
CA LEU A 186 -2.28 -5.75 1.19
C LEU A 186 -2.09 -4.28 0.77
N GLU A 187 -1.06 -3.96 -0.03
CA GLU A 187 -0.86 -2.62 -0.60
C GLU A 187 -2.07 -2.16 -1.42
N GLU A 188 -2.57 -3.04 -2.30
CA GLU A 188 -3.78 -2.76 -3.08
C GLU A 188 -5.02 -2.62 -2.19
N THR A 189 -5.16 -3.46 -1.17
CA THR A 189 -6.26 -3.41 -0.22
C THR A 189 -6.27 -2.08 0.54
N VAL A 190 -5.14 -1.64 1.08
CA VAL A 190 -5.03 -0.36 1.80
C VAL A 190 -5.37 0.82 0.89
N THR A 191 -4.89 0.79 -0.36
CA THR A 191 -5.24 1.82 -1.36
C THR A 191 -6.75 1.90 -1.59
N ARG A 192 -7.43 0.74 -1.70
CA ARG A 192 -8.90 0.71 -1.87
C ARG A 192 -9.66 1.10 -0.60
N MET A 193 -9.14 0.74 0.58
CA MET A 193 -9.73 1.18 1.86
C MET A 193 -9.71 2.71 1.94
N ARG A 194 -8.59 3.35 1.63
CA ARG A 194 -8.47 4.81 1.57
C ARG A 194 -9.46 5.42 0.57
N ALA A 195 -9.49 4.92 -0.66
CA ALA A 195 -10.40 5.44 -1.68
C ALA A 195 -11.88 5.35 -1.28
N ARG A 196 -12.27 4.34 -0.48
CA ARG A 196 -13.66 4.15 -0.04
C ARG A 196 -14.02 4.92 1.22
N LEU A 197 -13.05 5.23 2.08
CA LEU A 197 -13.29 5.87 3.36
C LEU A 197 -12.95 7.36 3.37
N GLU A 198 -12.05 7.80 2.48
CA GLU A 198 -11.53 9.17 2.43
C GLU A 198 -12.00 9.91 1.15
N GLY A 199 -12.68 9.22 0.24
CA GLY A 199 -13.09 9.72 -1.09
C GLY A 199 -14.51 10.30 -1.17
N ASP A 200 -15.21 10.45 -0.03
CA ASP A 200 -16.56 11.07 0.04
C ASP A 200 -16.51 12.52 0.55
#